data_a2706741058de5e5b76cf290b4b7f767
#
_entry.id   a2706741058de5e5b76cf290b4b7f767
#
_cell.length_a   1.000
_cell.length_b   1.000
_cell.length_c   1.000
_cell.angle_alpha   90.00
_cell.angle_beta   90.00
_cell.angle_gamma   90.00
#
_symmetry.space_group_name_H-M   'P 1'
#
loop_
_entity.id
_entity.type
_entity.pdbx_description
1 polymer ?
#
loop_
_entity_poly.entity_id
_entity_poly.type
_entity_poly.pdbx_seq_one_letter_code
_entity_poly.pdbx_strand_id
1 'polypeptide(L)'
;MNYLEFHRQWRPLGCFNVQQIYSWCPDFNRHNLRVWEQKGYITKLRKEYYAFSECKTIPDFNRYIANRIYRPSYISLHTALSYYGMIPEAVVQITSVTSLKTSSFKNDFGEYSYNSVKPGLMFGYEPKTMTDGRAILFATPEKALLDLLYLNPFYKTENDMADLRLDEDFMCEDFNGEIFKEYGERTGSKALNSRIKTLLTAYGL
;
A
#
# COMPACT_ATOMS: atom_id res chain seq x y z
N MET A 1 -11.78 -24.96 20.43
CA MET A 1 -11.10 -23.68 20.74
C MET A 1 -12.14 -22.61 20.96
N ASN A 2 -12.10 -21.93 22.10
CA ASN A 2 -12.96 -20.80 22.42
C ASN A 2 -12.37 -19.47 21.87
N TYR A 3 -13.17 -18.37 21.95
CA TYR A 3 -12.74 -17.07 21.43
C TYR A 3 -11.52 -16.49 22.19
N LEU A 4 -11.48 -16.63 23.52
CA LEU A 4 -10.39 -16.05 24.32
C LEU A 4 -9.03 -16.71 24.02
N GLU A 5 -9.01 -18.02 23.82
CA GLU A 5 -7.81 -18.74 23.37
C GLU A 5 -7.36 -18.28 22.00
N PHE A 6 -8.31 -18.18 21.05
CA PHE A 6 -8.06 -17.69 19.71
C PHE A 6 -7.52 -16.26 19.73
N HIS A 7 -8.17 -15.37 20.45
CA HIS A 7 -7.79 -13.97 20.57
C HIS A 7 -6.37 -13.83 21.14
N ARG A 8 -6.05 -14.52 22.25
CA ARG A 8 -4.71 -14.48 22.86
C ARG A 8 -3.63 -14.88 21.87
N GLN A 9 -3.86 -15.88 21.04
CA GLN A 9 -2.90 -16.39 20.06
C GLN A 9 -2.74 -15.45 18.87
N TRP A 10 -3.84 -14.89 18.34
CA TRP A 10 -3.85 -14.19 17.07
C TRP A 10 -3.86 -12.67 17.18
N ARG A 11 -4.16 -12.12 18.36
CA ARG A 11 -4.19 -10.67 18.62
C ARG A 11 -2.89 -9.94 18.22
N PRO A 12 -1.68 -10.51 18.46
CA PRO A 12 -0.44 -9.86 18.03
C PRO A 12 -0.35 -9.63 16.52
N LEU A 13 -0.96 -10.50 15.71
CA LEU A 13 -1.03 -10.32 14.26
C LEU A 13 -2.11 -9.30 13.85
N GLY A 14 -3.18 -9.15 14.62
CA GLY A 14 -4.28 -8.24 14.35
C GLY A 14 -5.13 -8.57 13.12
N CYS A 15 -4.49 -9.04 12.04
CA CYS A 15 -5.10 -9.47 10.78
C CYS A 15 -4.58 -10.87 10.41
N PHE A 16 -5.45 -11.77 9.99
CA PHE A 16 -5.11 -13.18 9.74
C PHE A 16 -5.90 -13.77 8.56
N ASN A 17 -5.32 -14.81 7.98
CA ASN A 17 -5.93 -15.62 6.92
C ASN A 17 -6.39 -16.97 7.49
N VAL A 18 -7.47 -17.52 6.96
CA VAL A 18 -8.03 -18.82 7.40
C VAL A 18 -7.03 -19.95 7.24
N GLN A 19 -6.18 -19.94 6.21
CA GLN A 19 -5.15 -20.96 6.03
C GLN A 19 -4.11 -20.94 7.16
N GLN A 20 -3.76 -19.75 7.66
CA GLN A 20 -2.85 -19.63 8.81
C GLN A 20 -3.47 -20.30 10.07
N ILE A 21 -4.79 -20.15 10.26
CA ILE A 21 -5.51 -20.80 11.37
C ILE A 21 -5.40 -22.32 11.23
N TYR A 22 -5.69 -22.87 10.05
CA TYR A 22 -5.62 -24.31 9.82
C TYR A 22 -4.19 -24.87 9.94
N SER A 23 -3.18 -24.10 9.54
CA SER A 23 -1.77 -24.50 9.73
C SER A 23 -1.40 -24.59 11.21
N TRP A 24 -2.02 -23.78 12.08
CA TRP A 24 -1.81 -23.81 13.53
C TRP A 24 -2.73 -24.79 14.24
N CYS A 25 -4.00 -24.87 13.84
CA CYS A 25 -5.04 -25.73 14.43
C CYS A 25 -5.84 -26.39 13.29
N PRO A 26 -5.41 -27.59 12.82
CA PRO A 26 -6.07 -28.29 11.71
C PRO A 26 -7.55 -28.57 11.94
N ASP A 27 -7.92 -28.85 13.19
CA ASP A 27 -9.31 -29.17 13.61
C ASP A 27 -10.15 -27.93 13.93
N PHE A 28 -9.69 -26.74 13.50
CA PHE A 28 -10.42 -25.52 13.75
C PHE A 28 -11.81 -25.52 13.11
N ASN A 29 -12.86 -25.35 13.92
CA ASN A 29 -14.21 -25.24 13.40
C ASN A 29 -14.44 -23.85 12.78
N ARG A 30 -14.50 -23.79 11.45
CA ARG A 30 -14.71 -22.56 10.69
C ARG A 30 -16.02 -21.83 11.03
N HIS A 31 -17.02 -22.52 11.55
CA HIS A 31 -18.27 -21.92 12.01
C HIS A 31 -18.02 -20.85 13.08
N ASN A 32 -16.98 -21.01 13.89
CA ASN A 32 -16.59 -20.03 14.90
C ASN A 32 -16.33 -18.65 14.31
N LEU A 33 -15.71 -18.55 13.12
CA LEU A 33 -15.46 -17.26 12.47
C LEU A 33 -16.77 -16.52 12.16
N ARG A 34 -17.80 -17.25 11.70
CA ARG A 34 -19.12 -16.66 11.43
C ARG A 34 -19.77 -16.17 12.74
N VAL A 35 -19.70 -16.96 13.79
CA VAL A 35 -20.25 -16.59 15.12
C VAL A 35 -19.52 -15.36 15.67
N TRP A 36 -18.19 -15.31 15.56
CA TRP A 36 -17.39 -14.18 16.07
C TRP A 36 -17.59 -12.93 15.24
N GLU A 37 -17.78 -13.05 13.93
CA GLU A 37 -18.14 -11.94 13.04
C GLU A 37 -19.52 -11.37 13.43
N GLN A 38 -20.54 -12.22 13.63
CA GLN A 38 -21.88 -11.81 14.09
C GLN A 38 -21.88 -11.12 15.46
N LYS A 39 -20.95 -11.52 16.35
CA LYS A 39 -20.76 -10.88 17.66
C LYS A 39 -19.92 -9.60 17.59
N GLY A 40 -19.42 -9.22 16.41
CA GLY A 40 -18.58 -8.05 16.24
C GLY A 40 -17.16 -8.18 16.79
N TYR A 41 -16.71 -9.38 17.12
CA TYR A 41 -15.34 -9.61 17.64
C TYR A 41 -14.30 -9.53 16.56
N ILE A 42 -14.63 -10.01 15.36
CA ILE A 42 -13.80 -9.93 14.16
C ILE A 42 -14.59 -9.33 13.02
N THR A 43 -13.88 -8.72 12.10
CA THR A 43 -14.42 -8.13 10.86
C THR A 43 -13.81 -8.85 9.67
N LYS A 44 -14.65 -9.26 8.73
CA LYS A 44 -14.19 -9.84 7.46
C LYS A 44 -13.63 -8.73 6.57
N LEU A 45 -12.41 -8.91 6.11
CA LEU A 45 -11.74 -7.95 5.23
C LEU A 45 -11.99 -8.26 3.74
N ARG A 46 -11.88 -9.54 3.40
CA ARG A 46 -12.20 -10.14 2.09
C ARG A 46 -12.36 -11.66 2.25
N LYS A 47 -12.51 -12.39 1.13
CA LYS A 47 -12.55 -13.86 1.19
C LYS A 47 -11.30 -14.38 1.93
N GLU A 48 -11.52 -15.22 2.95
CA GLU A 48 -10.50 -15.89 3.79
C GLU A 48 -9.65 -14.95 4.69
N TYR A 49 -9.89 -13.63 4.72
CA TYR A 49 -9.12 -12.69 5.54
C TYR A 49 -10.02 -11.98 6.55
N TYR A 50 -9.55 -11.90 7.79
CA TYR A 50 -10.24 -11.28 8.92
C TYR A 50 -9.27 -10.42 9.74
N ALA A 51 -9.81 -9.45 10.48
CA ALA A 51 -9.09 -8.70 11.51
C ALA A 51 -9.92 -8.65 12.78
N PHE A 52 -9.28 -8.45 13.92
CA PHE A 52 -10.01 -8.15 15.15
C PHE A 52 -10.64 -6.76 15.04
N SER A 53 -11.94 -6.64 15.37
CA SER A 53 -12.70 -5.39 15.23
C SER A 53 -12.14 -4.27 16.09
N GLU A 54 -11.56 -4.59 17.24
CA GLU A 54 -10.89 -3.64 18.13
C GLU A 54 -9.68 -2.94 17.47
N CYS A 55 -9.07 -3.56 16.45
CA CYS A 55 -7.95 -2.95 15.73
C CYS A 55 -8.37 -1.71 14.92
N LYS A 56 -9.67 -1.40 14.78
CA LYS A 56 -10.15 -0.17 14.15
C LYS A 56 -9.68 1.09 14.87
N THR A 57 -9.37 1.00 16.16
CA THR A 57 -8.89 2.13 16.97
C THR A 57 -7.38 2.36 16.87
N ILE A 58 -6.64 1.43 16.22
CA ILE A 58 -5.20 1.56 16.06
C ILE A 58 -4.93 2.49 14.87
N PRO A 59 -4.17 3.58 15.06
CA PRO A 59 -3.80 4.47 13.97
C PRO A 59 -3.13 3.70 12.82
N ASP A 60 -3.47 4.06 11.59
CA ASP A 60 -2.89 3.49 10.37
C ASP A 60 -3.04 1.96 10.18
N PHE A 61 -3.87 1.29 11.00
CA PHE A 61 -4.08 -0.15 10.88
C PHE A 61 -4.65 -0.56 9.51
N ASN A 62 -5.38 0.33 8.85
CA ASN A 62 -5.82 0.14 7.47
C ASN A 62 -4.64 -0.03 6.49
N ARG A 63 -3.52 0.70 6.68
CA ARG A 63 -2.28 0.52 5.88
C ARG A 63 -1.66 -0.85 6.12
N TYR A 64 -1.68 -1.34 7.35
CA TYR A 64 -1.24 -2.71 7.64
C TYR A 64 -2.12 -3.75 6.94
N ILE A 65 -3.45 -3.59 6.98
CA ILE A 65 -4.39 -4.45 6.25
C ILE A 65 -4.06 -4.47 4.75
N ALA A 66 -3.78 -3.32 4.13
CA ALA A 66 -3.43 -3.24 2.71
C ALA A 66 -2.30 -4.20 2.34
N ASN A 67 -1.24 -4.24 3.15
CA ASN A 67 -0.11 -5.13 2.93
C ASN A 67 -0.41 -6.61 3.24
N ARG A 68 -1.50 -6.92 3.95
CA ARG A 68 -1.81 -8.30 4.37
C ARG A 68 -2.80 -9.00 3.45
N ILE A 69 -3.79 -8.26 2.95
CA ILE A 69 -4.92 -8.88 2.23
C ILE A 69 -4.63 -9.20 0.76
N TYR A 70 -3.62 -8.59 0.13
CA TYR A 70 -3.29 -8.84 -1.27
C TYR A 70 -1.78 -8.78 -1.50
N ARG A 71 -1.12 -9.92 -1.50
CA ARG A 71 0.34 -10.06 -1.54
C ARG A 71 0.80 -10.81 -2.78
N PRO A 72 1.96 -10.43 -3.37
CA PRO A 72 2.86 -9.36 -2.95
C PRO A 72 2.33 -7.97 -3.32
N SER A 73 2.48 -7.00 -2.43
CA SER A 73 2.14 -5.58 -2.68
C SER A 73 2.87 -4.67 -1.70
N TYR A 74 3.00 -3.41 -2.05
CA TYR A 74 3.46 -2.32 -1.18
C TYR A 74 2.59 -1.08 -1.40
N ILE A 75 2.46 -0.22 -0.38
CA ILE A 75 1.74 1.05 -0.46
C ILE A 75 2.54 2.01 -1.34
N SER A 76 1.89 2.67 -2.29
CA SER A 76 2.51 3.55 -3.27
C SER A 76 1.50 4.57 -3.80
N LEU A 77 1.85 5.28 -4.87
CA LEU A 77 0.98 6.23 -5.55
C LEU A 77 0.50 7.34 -4.60
N HIS A 78 -0.74 7.80 -4.76
CA HIS A 78 -1.27 8.94 -3.98
C HIS A 78 -1.18 8.73 -2.47
N THR A 79 -1.38 7.50 -1.95
CA THR A 79 -1.23 7.24 -0.50
C THR A 79 0.20 7.49 -0.03
N ALA A 80 1.20 7.12 -0.82
CA ALA A 80 2.60 7.35 -0.46
C ALA A 80 2.98 8.81 -0.68
N LEU A 81 2.58 9.43 -1.79
CA LEU A 81 2.85 10.84 -2.07
C LEU A 81 2.26 11.75 -0.99
N SER A 82 1.00 11.53 -0.60
CA SER A 82 0.35 12.27 0.48
C SER A 82 1.00 12.03 1.85
N TYR A 83 1.47 10.80 2.13
CA TYR A 83 2.17 10.49 3.38
C TYR A 83 3.48 11.28 3.54
N TYR A 84 4.20 11.50 2.44
CA TYR A 84 5.42 12.30 2.43
C TYR A 84 5.17 13.80 2.31
N GLY A 85 3.93 14.24 2.15
CA GLY A 85 3.60 15.65 1.93
C GLY A 85 3.90 16.15 0.51
N MET A 86 4.20 15.23 -0.42
CA MET A 86 4.50 15.60 -1.82
C MET A 86 3.30 16.14 -2.59
N ILE A 87 2.07 15.85 -2.15
CA ILE A 87 0.83 16.34 -2.73
C ILE A 87 -0.09 16.88 -1.64
N PRO A 88 -0.87 17.95 -1.92
CA PRO A 88 -1.73 18.58 -0.93
C PRO A 88 -3.00 17.75 -0.61
N GLU A 89 -3.35 16.78 -1.44
CA GLU A 89 -4.58 16.02 -1.34
C GLU A 89 -4.54 15.03 -0.15
N ALA A 90 -5.59 15.05 0.68
CA ALA A 90 -5.83 14.01 1.67
C ALA A 90 -6.38 12.75 0.99
N VAL A 91 -5.65 11.64 1.08
CA VAL A 91 -6.01 10.39 0.41
C VAL A 91 -6.72 9.44 1.37
N VAL A 92 -8.00 9.18 1.12
CA VAL A 92 -8.83 8.27 1.94
C VAL A 92 -8.63 6.81 1.54
N GLN A 93 -8.57 6.52 0.24
CA GLN A 93 -8.38 5.18 -0.28
C GLN A 93 -6.90 4.79 -0.21
N ILE A 94 -6.60 3.62 0.36
CA ILE A 94 -5.22 3.10 0.36
C ILE A 94 -4.87 2.55 -1.03
N THR A 95 -3.91 3.20 -1.68
CA THR A 95 -3.40 2.81 -2.99
C THR A 95 -2.11 1.99 -2.85
N SER A 96 -2.05 0.88 -3.54
CA SER A 96 -0.92 -0.05 -3.52
C SER A 96 -0.53 -0.49 -4.92
N VAL A 97 0.72 -0.93 -5.06
CA VAL A 97 1.24 -1.55 -6.27
C VAL A 97 1.48 -3.03 -6.01
N THR A 98 1.22 -3.85 -7.02
CA THR A 98 1.30 -5.32 -6.95
C THR A 98 1.78 -5.91 -8.27
N SER A 99 2.40 -7.10 -8.22
CA SER A 99 2.66 -7.91 -9.43
C SER A 99 1.49 -8.83 -9.81
N LEU A 100 0.41 -8.84 -9.01
CA LEU A 100 -0.81 -9.58 -9.32
C LEU A 100 -1.75 -8.74 -10.18
N LYS A 101 -2.93 -9.27 -10.50
CA LYS A 101 -3.97 -8.52 -11.24
C LYS A 101 -4.45 -7.31 -10.47
N THR A 102 -4.76 -6.23 -11.18
CA THR A 102 -5.44 -5.06 -10.61
C THR A 102 -6.72 -5.50 -9.89
N SER A 103 -6.92 -4.97 -8.69
CA SER A 103 -8.03 -5.35 -7.82
C SER A 103 -8.37 -4.24 -6.84
N SER A 104 -9.61 -4.23 -6.35
CA SER A 104 -10.04 -3.33 -5.29
C SER A 104 -10.87 -4.06 -4.25
N PHE A 105 -10.79 -3.59 -3.02
CA PHE A 105 -11.56 -4.13 -1.89
C PHE A 105 -12.09 -2.99 -1.03
N LYS A 106 -13.29 -3.19 -0.50
CA LYS A 106 -13.90 -2.28 0.48
C LYS A 106 -14.36 -3.10 1.68
N ASN A 107 -14.05 -2.63 2.87
CA ASN A 107 -14.48 -3.23 4.12
C ASN A 107 -14.59 -2.15 5.21
N ASP A 108 -14.91 -2.54 6.43
CA ASP A 108 -15.11 -1.62 7.56
C ASP A 108 -13.83 -0.87 8.02
N PHE A 109 -12.66 -1.25 7.53
CA PHE A 109 -11.40 -0.56 7.81
C PHE A 109 -11.02 0.44 6.73
N GLY A 110 -11.69 0.44 5.57
CA GLY A 110 -11.45 1.38 4.49
C GLY A 110 -11.57 0.78 3.08
N GLU A 111 -11.10 1.55 2.12
CA GLU A 111 -11.06 1.20 0.71
C GLU A 111 -9.62 0.99 0.25
N TYR A 112 -9.42 -0.02 -0.57
CA TYR A 112 -8.10 -0.48 -1.00
C TYR A 112 -8.09 -0.65 -2.52
N SER A 113 -7.09 -0.08 -3.18
CA SER A 113 -6.84 -0.33 -4.60
C SER A 113 -5.43 -0.87 -4.82
N TYR A 114 -5.31 -1.83 -5.71
CA TYR A 114 -4.06 -2.48 -6.09
C TYR A 114 -3.90 -2.38 -7.59
N ASN A 115 -2.83 -1.71 -8.01
CA ASN A 115 -2.51 -1.47 -9.40
C ASN A 115 -1.41 -2.43 -9.85
N SER A 116 -1.68 -3.14 -10.94
CA SER A 116 -0.77 -4.17 -11.45
C SER A 116 0.42 -3.55 -12.17
N VAL A 117 1.61 -4.01 -11.84
CA VAL A 117 2.85 -3.70 -12.57
C VAL A 117 3.59 -4.98 -12.93
N LYS A 118 4.53 -4.90 -13.86
CA LYS A 118 5.40 -6.04 -14.19
C LYS A 118 6.24 -6.43 -12.95
N PRO A 119 6.50 -7.74 -12.73
CA PRO A 119 7.28 -8.21 -11.58
C PRO A 119 8.64 -7.49 -11.41
N GLY A 120 9.33 -7.15 -12.50
CA GLY A 120 10.60 -6.42 -12.48
C GLY A 120 10.51 -4.99 -11.93
N LEU A 121 9.29 -4.46 -11.74
CA LEU A 121 9.06 -3.14 -11.14
C LEU A 121 8.79 -3.19 -9.64
N MET A 122 8.80 -4.37 -9.03
CA MET A 122 8.61 -4.56 -7.58
C MET A 122 9.92 -4.29 -6.83
N PHE A 123 10.33 -3.03 -6.76
CA PHE A 123 11.53 -2.53 -6.05
C PHE A 123 11.29 -1.11 -5.50
N GLY A 124 12.25 -0.51 -4.81
CA GLY A 124 12.18 0.87 -4.32
C GLY A 124 11.15 1.07 -3.20
N TYR A 125 10.87 0.05 -2.42
CA TYR A 125 10.03 0.10 -1.23
C TYR A 125 10.77 -0.50 -0.04
N GLU A 126 10.43 -0.06 1.13
CA GLU A 126 11.07 -0.42 2.40
C GLU A 126 10.04 -0.72 3.50
N PRO A 127 10.43 -1.48 4.54
CA PRO A 127 9.59 -1.64 5.70
C PRO A 127 9.57 -0.35 6.53
N LYS A 128 8.36 0.18 6.79
CA LYS A 128 8.12 1.25 7.77
C LYS A 128 7.48 0.67 9.01
N THR A 129 8.01 1.01 10.17
CA THR A 129 7.46 0.57 11.47
C THR A 129 6.31 1.48 11.86
N MET A 130 5.17 0.88 12.18
CA MET A 130 4.00 1.56 12.74
C MET A 130 4.19 1.84 14.23
N THR A 131 3.34 2.68 14.81
CA THR A 131 3.36 3.04 16.24
C THR A 131 3.20 1.85 17.17
N ASP A 132 2.56 0.79 16.72
CA ASP A 132 2.35 -0.47 17.48
C ASP A 132 3.43 -1.54 17.21
N GLY A 133 4.51 -1.19 16.53
CA GLY A 133 5.65 -2.06 16.22
C GLY A 133 5.48 -2.97 15.00
N ARG A 134 4.31 -2.96 14.33
CA ARG A 134 4.12 -3.70 13.08
C ARG A 134 4.82 -3.00 11.92
N ALA A 135 5.28 -3.78 10.94
CA ALA A 135 5.89 -3.24 9.73
C ALA A 135 4.93 -3.30 8.53
N ILE A 136 4.97 -2.27 7.72
CA ILE A 136 4.28 -2.16 6.43
C ILE A 136 5.31 -1.90 5.33
N LEU A 137 5.08 -2.47 4.14
CA LEU A 137 5.92 -2.18 2.96
C LEU A 137 5.40 -0.91 2.29
N PHE A 138 6.31 0.05 2.11
CA PHE A 138 5.95 1.40 1.67
C PHE A 138 6.95 1.88 0.62
N ALA A 139 6.49 2.43 -0.49
CA ALA A 139 7.35 3.00 -1.52
C ALA A 139 8.15 4.18 -0.96
N THR A 140 9.39 4.35 -1.43
CA THR A 140 10.10 5.63 -1.24
C THR A 140 9.41 6.75 -2.03
N PRO A 141 9.68 8.04 -1.76
CA PRO A 141 9.13 9.16 -2.52
C PRO A 141 9.32 9.00 -4.03
N GLU A 142 10.56 8.69 -4.44
CA GLU A 142 10.95 8.50 -5.83
C GLU A 142 10.19 7.33 -6.46
N LYS A 143 10.05 6.25 -5.71
CA LYS A 143 9.32 5.07 -6.19
C LYS A 143 7.83 5.33 -6.33
N ALA A 144 7.22 6.04 -5.39
CA ALA A 144 5.81 6.39 -5.46
C ALA A 144 5.49 7.24 -6.70
N LEU A 145 6.36 8.20 -6.99
CA LEU A 145 6.25 9.05 -8.18
C LEU A 145 6.53 8.28 -9.48
N LEU A 146 7.53 7.37 -9.47
CA LEU A 146 7.80 6.48 -10.61
C LEU A 146 6.59 5.61 -10.95
N ASP A 147 5.97 4.99 -9.93
CA ASP A 147 4.78 4.16 -10.11
C ASP A 147 3.61 4.98 -10.67
N LEU A 148 3.45 6.21 -10.19
CA LEU A 148 2.42 7.11 -10.68
C LEU A 148 2.61 7.40 -12.18
N LEU A 149 3.82 7.79 -12.59
CA LEU A 149 4.14 8.05 -14.00
C LEU A 149 4.04 6.79 -14.86
N TYR A 150 4.45 5.63 -14.33
CA TYR A 150 4.38 4.38 -15.07
C TYR A 150 2.93 3.97 -15.37
N LEU A 151 2.05 4.09 -14.40
CA LEU A 151 0.65 3.68 -14.51
C LEU A 151 -0.22 4.71 -15.23
N ASN A 152 0.25 5.96 -15.32
CA ASN A 152 -0.49 7.07 -15.94
C ASN A 152 0.32 7.67 -17.12
N PRO A 153 0.31 7.00 -18.28
CA PRO A 153 1.13 7.42 -19.42
C PRO A 153 0.66 8.71 -20.10
N PHE A 154 -0.41 9.33 -19.65
CA PHE A 154 -0.91 10.61 -20.15
C PHE A 154 -0.11 11.82 -19.64
N TYR A 155 0.62 11.74 -18.54
CA TYR A 155 1.57 12.75 -18.09
C TYR A 155 2.75 12.79 -19.08
N LYS A 156 2.80 13.78 -19.99
CA LYS A 156 3.82 13.87 -21.07
C LYS A 156 4.46 15.23 -21.19
N THR A 157 3.74 16.30 -20.93
CA THR A 157 4.20 17.69 -21.05
C THR A 157 4.53 18.28 -19.68
N GLU A 158 5.27 19.38 -19.68
CA GLU A 158 5.54 20.13 -18.43
C GLU A 158 4.26 20.60 -17.76
N ASN A 159 3.24 20.99 -18.54
CA ASN A 159 1.94 21.35 -17.97
C ASN A 159 1.27 20.17 -17.29
N ASP A 160 1.31 18.96 -17.91
CA ASP A 160 0.77 17.75 -17.26
C ASP A 160 1.51 17.44 -15.94
N MET A 161 2.84 17.70 -15.89
CA MET A 161 3.63 17.51 -14.66
C MET A 161 3.29 18.57 -13.59
N ALA A 162 3.07 19.81 -13.99
CA ALA A 162 2.63 20.87 -13.09
C ALA A 162 1.24 20.56 -12.46
N ASP A 163 0.35 19.92 -13.23
CA ASP A 163 -0.97 19.47 -12.74
C ASP A 163 -0.90 18.42 -11.62
N LEU A 164 0.26 17.76 -11.43
CA LEU A 164 0.51 16.89 -10.27
C LEU A 164 0.57 17.66 -8.97
N ARG A 165 0.83 18.98 -9.03
CA ARG A 165 0.89 19.88 -7.87
C ARG A 165 1.81 19.36 -6.77
N LEU A 166 2.98 18.82 -7.18
CA LEU A 166 3.97 18.37 -6.22
C LEU A 166 4.49 19.56 -5.42
N ASP A 167 4.71 19.35 -4.14
CA ASP A 167 5.26 20.36 -3.23
C ASP A 167 6.69 20.72 -3.65
N GLU A 168 6.90 21.99 -3.97
CA GLU A 168 8.17 22.46 -4.53
C GLU A 168 9.31 22.40 -3.50
N ASP A 169 9.01 22.70 -2.22
CA ASP A 169 10.00 22.62 -1.15
C ASP A 169 10.46 21.16 -0.96
N PHE A 170 9.53 20.22 -0.91
CA PHE A 170 9.85 18.79 -0.85
C PHE A 170 10.68 18.34 -2.06
N MET A 171 10.30 18.78 -3.26
CA MET A 171 11.02 18.41 -4.49
C MET A 171 12.46 18.94 -4.51
N CYS A 172 12.72 20.12 -3.95
CA CYS A 172 14.05 20.72 -3.89
C CYS A 172 14.92 20.19 -2.75
N GLU A 173 14.31 19.90 -1.58
CA GLU A 173 15.07 19.60 -0.36
C GLU A 173 15.20 18.10 -0.08
N ASP A 174 14.11 17.33 -0.24
CA ASP A 174 14.01 15.94 0.21
C ASP A 174 13.97 14.91 -0.94
N PHE A 175 13.58 15.32 -2.16
CA PHE A 175 13.46 14.40 -3.29
C PHE A 175 14.80 14.14 -3.96
N ASN A 176 15.16 12.89 -4.14
CA ASN A 176 16.41 12.50 -4.78
C ASN A 176 16.23 12.25 -6.28
N GLY A 177 16.52 13.28 -7.10
CA GLY A 177 16.42 13.22 -8.56
C GLY A 177 17.34 12.17 -9.20
N GLU A 178 18.51 11.88 -8.62
CA GLU A 178 19.44 10.87 -9.16
C GLU A 178 18.89 9.44 -8.93
N ILE A 179 18.39 9.15 -7.74
CA ILE A 179 17.72 7.86 -7.46
C ILE A 179 16.49 7.70 -8.37
N PHE A 180 15.75 8.79 -8.62
CA PHE A 180 14.60 8.76 -9.51
C PHE A 180 14.98 8.41 -10.95
N LYS A 181 16.08 8.99 -11.47
CA LYS A 181 16.65 8.66 -12.79
C LYS A 181 17.10 7.20 -12.85
N GLU A 182 17.84 6.73 -11.83
CA GLU A 182 18.29 5.33 -11.72
C GLU A 182 17.10 4.36 -11.76
N TYR A 183 16.04 4.65 -11.02
CA TYR A 183 14.82 3.85 -11.03
C TYR A 183 14.17 3.81 -12.41
N GLY A 184 14.16 4.95 -13.12
CA GLY A 184 13.69 5.04 -14.50
C GLY A 184 14.49 4.15 -15.46
N GLU A 185 15.81 4.22 -15.41
CA GLU A 185 16.72 3.41 -16.22
C GLU A 185 16.52 1.92 -15.98
N ARG A 186 16.36 1.51 -14.72
CA ARG A 186 16.09 0.14 -14.33
C ARG A 186 14.81 -0.44 -14.96
N THR A 187 13.84 0.41 -15.31
CA THR A 187 12.61 -0.05 -16.00
C THR A 187 12.84 -0.45 -17.44
N GLY A 188 13.91 0.04 -18.09
CA GLY A 188 14.21 -0.13 -19.52
C GLY A 188 13.22 0.58 -20.44
N SER A 189 12.32 1.43 -19.93
CA SER A 189 11.29 2.11 -20.70
C SER A 189 11.72 3.50 -21.16
N LYS A 190 12.04 3.63 -22.46
CA LYS A 190 12.38 4.93 -23.05
C LYS A 190 11.29 5.99 -22.85
N ALA A 191 10.02 5.59 -22.98
CA ALA A 191 8.88 6.49 -22.83
C ALA A 191 8.73 6.98 -21.37
N LEU A 192 9.01 6.12 -20.37
CA LEU A 192 8.99 6.52 -18.97
C LEU A 192 10.17 7.45 -18.66
N ASN A 193 11.37 7.12 -19.14
CA ASN A 193 12.56 7.96 -18.96
C ASN A 193 12.39 9.35 -19.57
N SER A 194 11.71 9.47 -20.72
CA SER A 194 11.36 10.78 -21.28
C SER A 194 10.45 11.57 -20.33
N ARG A 195 9.43 10.93 -19.73
CA ARG A 195 8.53 11.60 -18.78
C ARG A 195 9.22 11.97 -17.47
N ILE A 196 10.16 11.15 -17.00
CA ILE A 196 11.01 11.48 -15.85
C ILE A 196 11.80 12.75 -16.14
N LYS A 197 12.43 12.86 -17.32
CA LYS A 197 13.17 14.08 -17.72
C LYS A 197 12.24 15.29 -17.75
N THR A 198 11.06 15.18 -18.37
CA THR A 198 10.08 16.26 -18.41
C THR A 198 9.68 16.72 -17.00
N LEU A 199 9.44 15.78 -16.08
CA LEU A 199 9.10 16.12 -14.70
C LEU A 199 10.25 16.84 -14.00
N LEU A 200 11.47 16.31 -14.07
CA LEU A 200 12.63 16.96 -13.47
C LEU A 200 12.85 18.37 -14.03
N THR A 201 12.70 18.57 -15.33
CA THR A 201 12.77 19.92 -15.95
C THR A 201 11.68 20.83 -15.41
N ALA A 202 10.43 20.35 -15.27
CA ALA A 202 9.29 21.14 -14.77
C ALA A 202 9.49 21.62 -13.33
N TYR A 203 10.25 20.88 -12.51
CA TYR A 203 10.55 21.21 -11.10
C TYR A 203 11.99 21.73 -10.89
N GLY A 204 12.76 21.98 -11.97
CA GLY A 204 14.10 22.56 -11.89
C GLY A 204 15.19 21.65 -11.31
N LEU A 205 15.06 20.30 -11.46
CA LEU A 205 15.94 19.26 -10.90
C LEU A 205 16.86 18.61 -11.96
#